data_377c330db24c70cce28d0f39c4d78b16
#
_entry.id   377c330db24c70cce28d0f39c4d78b16
#
_cell.length_a   1.000
_cell.length_b   1.000
_cell.length_c   1.000
_cell.angle_alpha   90.00
_cell.angle_beta   90.00
_cell.angle_gamma   90.00
#
_symmetry.space_group_name_H-M   'P 1'
#
loop_
_entity.id
_entity.type
_entity.pdbx_description
1 polymer ?
#
loop_
_entity_poly.entity_id
_entity_poly.type
_entity_poly.pdbx_seq_one_letter_code
_entity_poly.pdbx_strand_id
1 'polypeptide(L)'
;MALIESYMLPLGTQSPSFSLPNVINNQIKELEIIRGKNGTLIIFMCNHCPYVIHLLEGIIKTAIDFSKKGIATVAISSNSIKTHPQDGPKEMKKLALLKRFSFPYLYDKSQEVAKNFQAACTPDFYLFYNQRKLYYKVRYDDS
;
A
#
# COMPACT_ATOMS: atom_id res chain seq x y z
N MET A 1 6.21 7.16 -18.06
CA MET A 1 5.76 6.30 -16.96
C MET A 1 5.02 5.09 -17.52
N ALA A 2 5.34 3.92 -17.06
CA ALA A 2 4.73 2.68 -17.54
C ALA A 2 4.37 1.76 -16.38
N LEU A 3 3.41 0.88 -16.61
CA LEU A 3 3.11 -0.21 -15.68
C LEU A 3 3.94 -1.42 -16.09
N ILE A 4 4.70 -1.94 -15.15
CA ILE A 4 5.58 -3.07 -15.39
C ILE A 4 5.24 -4.19 -14.42
N GLU A 5 5.07 -5.39 -14.94
CA GLU A 5 4.91 -6.56 -14.09
C GLU A 5 6.23 -6.83 -13.36
N SER A 6 6.16 -7.08 -12.06
CA SER A 6 7.35 -7.32 -11.25
C SER A 6 7.68 -8.79 -11.23
N TYR A 7 8.96 -9.12 -11.42
CA TYR A 7 9.46 -10.49 -11.34
C TYR A 7 10.14 -10.77 -10.00
N MET A 8 10.25 -9.78 -9.11
CA MET A 8 10.96 -9.92 -7.84
C MET A 8 10.18 -10.74 -6.82
N LEU A 9 8.85 -10.70 -6.89
CA LEU A 9 7.97 -11.51 -6.04
C LEU A 9 7.06 -12.34 -6.96
N PRO A 10 7.35 -13.62 -7.14
CA PRO A 10 6.61 -14.44 -8.11
C PRO A 10 5.12 -14.53 -7.80
N LEU A 11 4.31 -14.64 -8.85
CA LEU A 11 2.88 -14.89 -8.71
C LEU A 11 2.66 -16.21 -7.95
N GLY A 12 1.61 -16.25 -7.15
CA GLY A 12 1.33 -17.38 -6.27
C GLY A 12 2.08 -17.34 -4.95
N THR A 13 2.99 -16.39 -4.76
CA THR A 13 3.71 -16.21 -3.50
C THR A 13 2.74 -15.86 -2.38
N GLN A 14 2.91 -16.51 -1.22
CA GLN A 14 2.15 -16.19 -0.02
C GLN A 14 2.51 -14.78 0.46
N SER A 15 1.51 -13.96 0.78
CA SER A 15 1.74 -12.61 1.30
C SER A 15 2.53 -12.66 2.60
N PRO A 16 3.63 -11.90 2.73
CA PRO A 16 4.27 -11.72 4.03
C PRO A 16 3.30 -11.10 5.02
N SER A 17 3.41 -11.52 6.29
CA SER A 17 2.64 -10.92 7.36
C SER A 17 3.22 -9.57 7.76
N PHE A 18 2.39 -8.72 8.35
CA PHE A 18 2.86 -7.47 8.93
C PHE A 18 1.95 -7.04 10.07
N SER A 19 2.49 -6.16 10.89
CA SER A 19 1.78 -5.52 12.00
C SER A 19 2.33 -4.10 12.09
N LEU A 20 1.54 -3.12 11.64
CA LEU A 20 1.99 -1.74 11.49
C LEU A 20 0.97 -0.76 12.03
N PRO A 21 1.42 0.41 12.53
CA PRO A 21 0.49 1.44 12.99
C PRO A 21 -0.23 2.10 11.82
N ASN A 22 -1.52 2.29 11.99
CA ASN A 22 -2.36 3.06 11.10
C ASN A 22 -2.30 4.53 11.53
N VAL A 23 -1.78 5.40 10.68
CA VAL A 23 -1.58 6.81 11.03
C VAL A 23 -2.90 7.55 11.24
N ILE A 24 -4.02 7.03 10.72
CA ILE A 24 -5.31 7.69 10.82
C ILE A 24 -5.83 7.67 12.26
N ASN A 25 -5.63 6.57 12.99
CA ASN A 25 -6.17 6.40 14.34
C ASN A 25 -5.20 5.81 15.35
N ASN A 26 -3.92 5.65 14.99
CA ASN A 26 -2.84 5.10 15.81
C ASN A 26 -3.05 3.65 16.26
N GLN A 27 -3.99 2.93 15.64
CA GLN A 27 -4.19 1.52 15.94
C GLN A 27 -3.22 0.66 15.14
N ILE A 28 -2.73 -0.40 15.78
CA ILE A 28 -1.90 -1.39 15.08
C ILE A 28 -2.81 -2.26 14.21
N LYS A 29 -2.44 -2.41 12.95
CA LYS A 29 -3.18 -3.24 12.00
C LYS A 29 -2.32 -4.41 11.53
N GLU A 30 -2.87 -5.62 11.70
CA GLU A 30 -2.26 -6.84 11.22
C GLU A 30 -2.96 -7.29 9.95
N LEU A 31 -2.20 -7.88 9.03
CA LEU A 31 -2.75 -8.34 7.76
C LEU A 31 -3.93 -9.27 7.95
N GLU A 32 -3.86 -10.20 8.92
CA GLU A 32 -4.94 -11.17 9.18
C GLU A 32 -6.27 -10.51 9.53
N ILE A 33 -6.20 -9.33 10.14
CA ILE A 33 -7.40 -8.60 10.59
C ILE A 33 -7.98 -7.75 9.47
N ILE A 34 -7.13 -7.15 8.64
CA ILE A 34 -7.58 -6.17 7.65
C ILE A 34 -7.77 -6.75 6.25
N ARG A 35 -7.38 -8.00 6.04
CA ARG A 35 -7.53 -8.62 4.72
C ARG A 35 -9.00 -8.74 4.32
N GLY A 36 -9.27 -8.61 3.04
CA GLY A 36 -10.61 -8.73 2.52
C GLY A 36 -11.06 -10.18 2.37
N LYS A 37 -12.37 -10.37 2.32
CA LYS A 37 -12.99 -11.68 2.17
C LYS A 37 -12.56 -12.36 0.87
N ASN A 38 -12.50 -11.60 -0.22
CA ASN A 38 -12.20 -12.13 -1.55
C ASN A 38 -10.79 -11.78 -2.02
N GLY A 39 -10.15 -10.81 -1.40
CA GLY A 39 -8.80 -10.43 -1.76
C GLY A 39 -8.35 -9.20 -1.03
N THR A 40 -7.06 -8.86 -1.18
CA THR A 40 -6.46 -7.69 -0.54
C THR A 40 -5.51 -7.03 -1.51
N LEU A 41 -5.70 -5.72 -1.71
CA LEU A 41 -4.81 -4.89 -2.51
C LEU A 41 -3.88 -4.14 -1.55
N ILE A 42 -2.59 -4.39 -1.67
CA ILE A 42 -1.57 -3.72 -0.86
C ILE A 42 -0.81 -2.75 -1.76
N ILE A 43 -0.74 -1.50 -1.35
CA ILE A 43 -0.11 -0.45 -2.14
C ILE A 43 1.03 0.15 -1.31
N PHE A 44 2.26 0.04 -1.79
CA PHE A 44 3.38 0.78 -1.23
C PHE A 44 3.43 2.14 -1.90
N MET A 45 3.24 3.21 -1.13
CA MET A 45 3.21 4.56 -1.64
C MET A 45 3.78 5.55 -0.63
N CYS A 46 3.97 6.79 -1.04
CA CYS A 46 4.48 7.85 -0.19
C CYS A 46 3.78 9.16 -0.51
N ASN A 47 3.85 10.12 0.40
CA ASN A 47 3.19 11.40 0.22
C ASN A 47 3.86 12.28 -0.85
N HIS A 48 5.17 12.19 -0.96
CA HIS A 48 5.92 13.12 -1.83
C HIS A 48 6.04 12.66 -3.27
N CYS A 49 5.77 11.39 -3.56
CA CYS A 49 5.99 10.84 -4.89
C CYS A 49 5.03 11.48 -5.91
N PRO A 50 5.51 12.13 -6.98
CA PRO A 50 4.64 12.77 -7.96
C PRO A 50 3.66 11.80 -8.61
N TYR A 51 4.08 10.55 -8.84
CA TYR A 51 3.20 9.54 -9.43
C TYR A 51 2.07 9.16 -8.50
N VAL A 52 2.35 9.07 -7.19
CA VAL A 52 1.31 8.81 -6.20
C VAL A 52 0.30 9.95 -6.20
N ILE A 53 0.76 11.20 -6.18
CA ILE A 53 -0.12 12.36 -6.19
C ILE A 53 -1.00 12.34 -7.44
N HIS A 54 -0.41 12.03 -8.59
CA HIS A 54 -1.14 11.97 -9.87
C HIS A 54 -2.19 10.87 -9.88
N LEU A 55 -1.92 9.73 -9.22
CA LEU A 55 -2.80 8.55 -9.24
C LEU A 55 -3.76 8.51 -8.07
N LEU A 56 -3.62 9.41 -7.10
CA LEU A 56 -4.28 9.28 -5.81
C LEU A 56 -5.80 9.20 -5.91
N GLU A 57 -6.41 10.02 -6.74
CA GLU A 57 -7.86 10.00 -6.93
C GLU A 57 -8.33 8.65 -7.50
N GLY A 58 -7.56 8.10 -8.44
CA GLY A 58 -7.85 6.77 -9.00
C GLY A 58 -7.69 5.67 -7.96
N ILE A 59 -6.68 5.76 -7.11
CA ILE A 59 -6.45 4.81 -6.02
C ILE A 59 -7.63 4.83 -5.05
N ILE A 60 -8.07 6.02 -4.66
CA ILE A 60 -9.19 6.18 -3.72
C ILE A 60 -10.47 5.59 -4.32
N LYS A 61 -10.74 5.89 -5.58
CA LYS A 61 -11.92 5.36 -6.27
C LYS A 61 -11.87 3.84 -6.39
N THR A 62 -10.71 3.31 -6.77
CA THR A 62 -10.51 1.86 -6.90
C THR A 62 -10.74 1.16 -5.56
N ALA A 63 -10.24 1.74 -4.46
CA ALA A 63 -10.43 1.17 -3.13
C ALA A 63 -11.91 1.07 -2.76
N ILE A 64 -12.70 2.08 -3.09
CA ILE A 64 -14.14 2.08 -2.84
C ILE A 64 -14.82 0.99 -3.69
N ASP A 65 -14.48 0.92 -4.96
CA ASP A 65 -15.08 -0.08 -5.87
C ASP A 65 -14.70 -1.50 -5.43
N PHE A 66 -13.46 -1.72 -5.04
CA PHE A 66 -12.97 -3.03 -4.60
C PHE A 66 -13.64 -3.45 -3.29
N SER A 67 -13.90 -2.53 -2.37
CA SER A 67 -14.56 -2.87 -1.11
C SER A 67 -15.94 -3.48 -1.34
N LYS A 68 -16.64 -3.04 -2.37
CA LYS A 68 -17.94 -3.58 -2.75
C LYS A 68 -17.83 -5.01 -3.27
N LYS A 69 -16.66 -5.43 -3.70
CA LYS A 69 -16.38 -6.77 -4.21
C LYS A 69 -15.72 -7.67 -3.17
N GLY A 70 -15.62 -7.21 -1.94
CA GLY A 70 -14.97 -7.97 -0.86
C GLY A 70 -13.45 -7.92 -0.91
N ILE A 71 -12.88 -6.96 -1.63
CA ILE A 71 -11.43 -6.77 -1.72
C ILE A 71 -11.07 -5.56 -0.86
N ALA A 72 -10.27 -5.79 0.18
CA ALA A 72 -9.78 -4.74 1.04
C ALA A 72 -8.57 -4.06 0.43
N THR A 73 -8.40 -2.77 0.70
CA THR A 73 -7.22 -2.02 0.28
C THR A 73 -6.46 -1.56 1.50
N VAL A 74 -5.14 -1.63 1.46
CA VAL A 74 -4.26 -1.06 2.48
C VAL A 74 -3.08 -0.39 1.81
N ALA A 75 -2.74 0.80 2.27
CA ALA A 75 -1.58 1.53 1.79
C ALA A 75 -0.49 1.51 2.87
N ILE A 76 0.76 1.36 2.45
CA ILE A 76 1.92 1.30 3.35
C ILE A 76 2.97 2.27 2.84
N SER A 77 3.50 3.10 3.75
CA SER A 77 4.63 3.98 3.45
C SER A 77 5.85 3.52 4.25
N SER A 78 6.96 3.33 3.56
CA SER A 78 8.23 2.89 4.15
C SER A 78 9.35 3.90 3.95
N ASN A 79 9.03 5.13 3.55
CA ASN A 79 10.05 6.14 3.29
C ASN A 79 10.61 6.72 4.59
N SER A 80 11.91 7.01 4.57
CA SER A 80 12.59 7.59 5.73
C SER A 80 12.20 9.06 5.92
N ILE A 81 11.83 9.43 7.15
CA ILE A 81 11.55 10.83 7.49
C ILE A 81 12.81 11.67 7.53
N LYS A 82 13.98 11.06 7.60
CA LYS A 82 15.26 11.77 7.57
C LYS A 82 15.53 12.37 6.20
N THR A 83 15.19 11.64 5.14
CA THR A 83 15.39 12.09 3.77
C THR A 83 14.14 12.72 3.18
N HIS A 84 12.95 12.32 3.67
CA HIS A 84 11.66 12.77 3.16
C HIS A 84 10.73 13.09 4.34
N PRO A 85 10.90 14.25 5.00
CA PRO A 85 10.07 14.59 6.18
C PRO A 85 8.57 14.60 5.89
N GLN A 86 8.17 14.91 4.66
CA GLN A 86 6.76 14.90 4.24
C GLN A 86 6.14 13.52 4.20
N ASP A 87 6.93 12.47 4.38
CA ASP A 87 6.46 11.08 4.41
C ASP A 87 6.30 10.54 5.83
N GLY A 88 6.45 11.39 6.85
CA GLY A 88 6.28 10.97 8.24
C GLY A 88 4.81 10.74 8.60
N PRO A 89 4.55 10.08 9.74
CA PRO A 89 3.19 9.71 10.13
C PRO A 89 2.23 10.90 10.23
N LYS A 90 2.71 12.03 10.67
CA LYS A 90 1.89 13.25 10.81
C LYS A 90 1.40 13.73 9.45
N GLU A 91 2.28 13.78 8.46
CA GLU A 91 1.92 14.21 7.11
C GLU A 91 1.09 13.14 6.39
N MET A 92 1.36 11.87 6.65
CA MET A 92 0.53 10.77 6.14
C MET A 92 -0.91 10.92 6.65
N LYS A 93 -1.07 11.18 7.94
CA LYS A 93 -2.41 11.38 8.54
C LYS A 93 -3.13 12.56 7.90
N LYS A 94 -2.42 13.67 7.71
CA LYS A 94 -3.02 14.85 7.08
C LYS A 94 -3.54 14.53 5.69
N LEU A 95 -2.76 13.82 4.89
CA LEU A 95 -3.16 13.44 3.54
C LEU A 95 -4.38 12.53 3.57
N ALA A 96 -4.37 11.52 4.43
CA ALA A 96 -5.46 10.55 4.54
C ALA A 96 -6.78 11.23 4.93
N LEU A 97 -6.73 12.16 5.87
CA LEU A 97 -7.92 12.89 6.29
C LEU A 97 -8.40 13.88 5.21
N LEU A 98 -7.47 14.58 4.59
CA LEU A 98 -7.79 15.54 3.52
C LEU A 98 -8.46 14.86 2.34
N LYS A 99 -7.93 13.72 1.94
CA LYS A 99 -8.42 12.96 0.78
C LYS A 99 -9.48 11.94 1.14
N ARG A 100 -9.85 11.83 2.41
CA ARG A 100 -10.89 10.93 2.90
C ARG A 100 -10.64 9.48 2.51
N PHE A 101 -9.47 8.98 2.84
CA PHE A 101 -9.12 7.57 2.58
C PHE A 101 -10.14 6.65 3.24
N SER A 102 -10.66 5.69 2.47
CA SER A 102 -11.54 4.64 2.98
C SER A 102 -10.76 3.42 3.47
N PHE A 103 -9.45 3.47 3.42
CA PHE A 103 -8.55 2.36 3.74
C PHE A 103 -7.47 2.81 4.72
N PRO A 104 -6.86 1.85 5.46
CA PRO A 104 -5.77 2.18 6.38
C PRO A 104 -4.53 2.69 5.63
N TYR A 105 -3.82 3.61 6.25
CA TYR A 105 -2.54 4.09 5.75
C TYR A 105 -1.49 3.77 6.83
N LEU A 106 -0.67 2.76 6.58
CA LEU A 106 0.23 2.18 7.57
C LEU A 106 1.65 2.71 7.42
N TYR A 107 2.34 2.88 8.53
CA TYR A 107 3.71 3.38 8.54
C TYR A 107 4.70 2.26 8.87
N ASP A 108 5.58 1.96 7.93
CA ASP A 108 6.64 0.94 8.04
C ASP A 108 7.97 1.62 8.35
N LYS A 109 8.15 1.99 9.63
CA LYS A 109 9.30 2.78 10.07
C LYS A 109 10.63 2.08 9.80
N SER A 110 10.69 0.77 10.04
CA SER A 110 11.92 -0.01 9.86
C SER A 110 12.20 -0.36 8.41
N GLN A 111 11.21 -0.20 7.53
CA GLN A 111 11.28 -0.60 6.13
C GLN A 111 11.36 -2.12 5.92
N GLU A 112 11.13 -2.89 6.97
CA GLU A 112 11.18 -4.36 6.89
C GLU A 112 10.04 -4.93 6.07
N VAL A 113 8.84 -4.35 6.20
CA VAL A 113 7.69 -4.84 5.44
C VAL A 113 7.92 -4.63 3.95
N ALA A 114 8.44 -3.46 3.56
CA ALA A 114 8.78 -3.20 2.16
C ALA A 114 9.80 -4.21 1.65
N LYS A 115 10.80 -4.55 2.46
CA LYS A 115 11.81 -5.54 2.09
C LYS A 115 11.20 -6.92 1.93
N ASN A 116 10.29 -7.31 2.83
CA ASN A 116 9.65 -8.62 2.78
C ASN A 116 8.78 -8.78 1.53
N PHE A 117 8.18 -7.69 1.07
CA PHE A 117 7.39 -7.68 -0.16
C PHE A 117 8.25 -7.44 -1.39
N GLN A 118 9.54 -7.17 -1.23
CA GLN A 118 10.45 -6.79 -2.30
C GLN A 118 9.95 -5.56 -3.06
N ALA A 119 9.34 -4.63 -2.34
CA ALA A 119 8.89 -3.37 -2.89
C ALA A 119 10.10 -2.47 -3.15
N ALA A 120 10.23 -1.97 -4.36
CA ALA A 120 11.42 -1.21 -4.76
C ALA A 120 11.10 0.24 -5.14
N CYS A 121 9.95 0.47 -5.76
CA CYS A 121 9.54 1.79 -6.24
C CYS A 121 8.13 2.08 -5.75
N THR A 122 7.79 3.35 -5.60
CA THR A 122 6.43 3.75 -5.27
C THR A 122 5.81 4.50 -6.45
N PRO A 123 4.55 4.25 -6.77
CA PRO A 123 3.69 3.24 -6.14
C PRO A 123 3.98 1.82 -6.63
N ASP A 124 3.81 0.85 -5.76
CA ASP A 124 3.99 -0.57 -6.08
C ASP A 124 2.75 -1.31 -5.59
N PHE A 125 2.08 -2.05 -6.47
CA PHE A 125 0.76 -2.64 -6.22
C PHE A 125 0.84 -4.15 -6.18
N TYR A 126 0.24 -4.75 -5.13
CA TYR A 126 0.18 -6.21 -4.96
C TYR A 126 -1.27 -6.60 -4.71
N LEU A 127 -1.81 -7.46 -5.55
CA LEU A 127 -3.16 -8.00 -5.35
C LEU A 127 -3.07 -9.46 -4.95
N PHE A 128 -3.56 -9.77 -3.76
CA PHE A 128 -3.62 -11.13 -3.23
C PHE A 128 -5.08 -11.56 -3.15
N TYR A 129 -5.35 -12.85 -3.43
CA TYR A 129 -6.72 -13.35 -3.21
C TYR A 129 -6.92 -13.83 -1.77
N ASN A 130 -8.11 -14.36 -1.50
CA ASN A 130 -8.54 -14.72 -0.14
C ASN A 130 -7.59 -15.66 0.59
N GLN A 131 -6.78 -16.44 -0.11
CA GLN A 131 -5.76 -17.32 0.48
C GLN A 131 -4.42 -16.62 0.65
N ARG A 132 -4.36 -15.30 0.46
CA ARG A 132 -3.15 -14.46 0.57
C ARG A 132 -2.05 -14.87 -0.42
N LYS A 133 -2.43 -15.40 -1.57
CA LYS A 133 -1.49 -15.70 -2.64
C LYS A 133 -1.48 -14.57 -3.65
N LEU A 134 -0.29 -14.17 -4.07
CA LEU A 134 -0.13 -13.07 -5.02
C LEU A 134 -0.76 -13.43 -6.35
N TYR A 135 -1.75 -12.64 -6.74
CA TYR A 135 -2.44 -12.78 -8.01
C TYR A 135 -1.86 -11.88 -9.08
N TYR A 136 -1.54 -10.64 -8.68
CA TYR A 136 -1.10 -9.63 -9.63
C TYR A 136 -0.18 -8.64 -8.93
N LYS A 137 0.90 -8.29 -9.60
CA LYS A 137 1.82 -7.29 -9.10
C LYS A 137 2.17 -6.33 -10.22
N VAL A 138 2.04 -5.03 -9.94
CA VAL A 138 2.35 -3.97 -10.89
C VAL A 138 3.16 -2.90 -10.20
N ARG A 139 4.12 -2.37 -10.93
CA ARG A 139 4.94 -1.27 -10.51
C ARG A 139 4.85 -0.17 -11.54
N TYR A 140 4.73 1.07 -11.08
CA TYR A 140 4.90 2.20 -11.95
C TYR A 140 6.38 2.48 -12.15
N ASP A 141 6.75 2.70 -13.40
CA ASP A 141 8.11 3.04 -13.78
C ASP A 141 8.11 4.37 -14.54
N ASP A 142 9.22 5.08 -14.42
CA ASP A 142 9.44 6.39 -15.01
C ASP A 142 9.97 6.32 -16.44
N SER A 143 10.11 5.16 -16.97
CA SER A 143 10.68 4.94 -18.31
C SER A 143 9.89 5.58 -19.45
#